data_c00075320062aeb688c7026d5825dfcd
#
_entry.id   c00075320062aeb688c7026d5825dfcd
#
_cell.length_a   1.000
_cell.length_b   1.000
_cell.length_c   1.000
_cell.angle_alpha   90.00
_cell.angle_beta   90.00
_cell.angle_gamma   90.00
#
_symmetry.space_group_name_H-M   'P 1'
#
loop_
_entity.id
_entity.type
_entity.pdbx_description
1 polymer ?
#
loop_
_entity_poly.entity_id
_entity_poly.type
_entity_poly.pdbx_seq_one_letter_code
_entity_poly.pdbx_strand_id
1 'polypeptide(L)'
;MSLSIIQKMNEMLLTEMPEYRAQAAEVGVSGEQQRRLLRALMNLRTPRPLSEDFLALQDELLSAEREARGVVDVMALPSVASDARIALWQGDITRLAADAIVNAANAALLGCFIPCHRCIDNAIHSAAGLQLREACAALMEVQGHPEETGTAQITEGYNLPARHVIHTVGPIVSGALTDRHRAQLASCYRSCLSLAAERGLRSIAFCCISTGEFHFPRAAAAEIAVREVRDFLTRDTSIERVVFNVFKDEDRNIYERLLS
;
A
#
# COMPACT_ATOMS: atom_id res chain seq x y z
N MET A 1 -13.31 21.49 2.82
CA MET A 1 -12.82 21.09 1.49
C MET A 1 -13.96 21.07 0.51
N SER A 2 -13.77 21.64 -0.63
CA SER A 2 -14.87 22.02 -1.50
C SER A 2 -15.43 20.81 -2.25
N LEU A 3 -16.71 20.50 -2.04
CA LEU A 3 -17.50 19.56 -2.87
C LEU A 3 -17.28 19.84 -4.38
N SER A 4 -17.01 21.11 -4.74
CA SER A 4 -16.72 21.53 -6.10
C SER A 4 -15.47 20.87 -6.72
N ILE A 5 -14.39 20.63 -5.94
CA ILE A 5 -13.18 19.94 -6.43
C ILE A 5 -13.53 18.49 -6.78
N ILE A 6 -14.21 17.81 -5.87
CA ILE A 6 -14.61 16.40 -6.06
C ILE A 6 -15.53 16.26 -7.29
N GLN A 7 -16.50 17.16 -7.44
CA GLN A 7 -17.41 17.15 -8.58
C GLN A 7 -16.69 17.43 -9.90
N LYS A 8 -15.76 18.38 -9.92
CA LYS A 8 -14.93 18.68 -11.10
C LYS A 8 -14.08 17.46 -11.50
N MET A 9 -13.44 16.80 -10.54
CA MET A 9 -12.66 15.59 -10.79
C MET A 9 -13.54 14.44 -11.30
N ASN A 10 -14.74 14.25 -10.70
CA ASN A 10 -15.70 13.26 -11.19
C ASN A 10 -16.07 13.51 -12.66
N GLU A 11 -16.38 14.75 -13.04
CA GLU A 11 -16.74 15.10 -14.42
C GLU A 11 -15.56 14.87 -15.39
N MET A 12 -14.34 15.21 -14.99
CA MET A 12 -13.14 14.95 -15.79
C MET A 12 -12.98 13.44 -16.05
N LEU A 13 -13.12 12.60 -15.01
CA LEU A 13 -13.01 11.14 -15.15
C LEU A 13 -14.18 10.55 -15.96
N LEU A 14 -15.39 11.08 -15.79
CA LEU A 14 -16.56 10.66 -16.59
C LEU A 14 -16.48 11.13 -18.05
N THR A 15 -15.68 12.15 -18.34
CA THR A 15 -15.38 12.53 -19.72
C THR A 15 -14.41 11.54 -20.36
N GLU A 16 -13.44 11.04 -19.59
CA GLU A 16 -12.53 9.98 -20.04
C GLU A 16 -13.18 8.60 -20.12
N MET A 17 -14.20 8.32 -19.28
CA MET A 17 -14.85 7.03 -19.10
C MET A 17 -16.37 7.19 -19.21
N PRO A 18 -16.91 7.57 -20.40
CA PRO A 18 -18.32 7.90 -20.58
C PRO A 18 -19.27 6.72 -20.31
N GLU A 19 -18.77 5.48 -20.38
CA GLU A 19 -19.52 4.26 -20.06
C GLU A 19 -20.06 4.21 -18.63
N TYR A 20 -19.47 4.97 -17.70
CA TYR A 20 -19.91 5.03 -16.29
C TYR A 20 -20.88 6.17 -15.99
N ARG A 21 -21.24 7.02 -16.99
CA ARG A 21 -22.13 8.19 -16.76
C ARG A 21 -23.51 7.80 -16.25
N ALA A 22 -24.09 6.72 -16.75
CA ALA A 22 -25.40 6.26 -16.31
C ALA A 22 -25.39 5.86 -14.83
N GLN A 23 -24.43 5.05 -14.42
CA GLN A 23 -24.27 4.63 -13.02
C GLN A 23 -23.92 5.82 -12.10
N ALA A 24 -23.09 6.75 -12.58
CA ALA A 24 -22.72 7.94 -11.82
C ALA A 24 -23.91 8.89 -11.59
N ALA A 25 -24.85 8.97 -12.50
CA ALA A 25 -26.08 9.77 -12.38
C ALA A 25 -27.02 9.28 -11.27
N GLU A 26 -26.92 8.00 -10.88
CA GLU A 26 -27.69 7.40 -9.78
C GLU A 26 -27.09 7.73 -8.40
N VAL A 27 -25.84 8.25 -8.36
CA VAL A 27 -25.15 8.59 -7.12
C VAL A 27 -25.65 9.92 -6.58
N GLY A 28 -26.04 9.95 -5.30
CA GLY A 28 -26.53 11.17 -4.65
C GLY A 28 -25.48 12.29 -4.58
N VAL A 29 -25.96 13.49 -4.30
CA VAL A 29 -25.16 14.73 -4.35
C VAL A 29 -24.41 15.05 -3.04
N SER A 30 -24.54 14.23 -2.00
CA SER A 30 -23.79 14.46 -0.76
C SER A 30 -22.28 14.37 -0.95
N GLY A 31 -21.50 15.12 -0.15
CA GLY A 31 -20.04 15.10 -0.26
C GLY A 31 -19.43 13.71 -0.10
N GLU A 32 -19.99 12.88 0.79
CA GLU A 32 -19.55 11.51 1.00
C GLU A 32 -19.80 10.62 -0.22
N GLN A 33 -21.00 10.72 -0.80
CA GLN A 33 -21.37 9.96 -1.99
C GLN A 33 -20.52 10.35 -3.20
N GLN A 34 -20.31 11.66 -3.40
CA GLN A 34 -19.46 12.16 -4.49
C GLN A 34 -18.00 11.78 -4.29
N ARG A 35 -17.48 11.79 -3.05
CA ARG A 35 -16.11 11.32 -2.76
C ARG A 35 -15.97 9.82 -2.98
N ARG A 36 -16.98 9.03 -2.67
CA ARG A 36 -17.02 7.59 -2.95
C ARG A 36 -17.06 7.31 -4.46
N LEU A 37 -17.84 8.09 -5.22
CA LEU A 37 -17.84 8.03 -6.68
C LEU A 37 -16.44 8.32 -7.25
N LEU A 38 -15.81 9.40 -6.78
CA LEU A 38 -14.44 9.73 -7.20
C LEU A 38 -13.48 8.57 -6.98
N ARG A 39 -13.50 7.96 -5.78
CA ARG A 39 -12.65 6.80 -5.49
C ARG A 39 -12.95 5.64 -6.43
N ALA A 40 -14.21 5.35 -6.70
CA ALA A 40 -14.62 4.29 -7.62
C ALA A 40 -14.09 4.53 -9.04
N LEU A 41 -14.24 5.75 -9.55
CA LEU A 41 -13.75 6.14 -10.89
C LEU A 41 -12.21 6.08 -10.96
N MET A 42 -11.50 6.57 -9.94
CA MET A 42 -10.04 6.45 -9.86
C MET A 42 -9.59 4.98 -9.82
N ASN A 43 -10.33 4.10 -9.14
CA ASN A 43 -10.01 2.67 -9.13
C ASN A 43 -10.19 2.02 -10.50
N LEU A 44 -11.23 2.38 -11.24
CA LEU A 44 -11.55 1.83 -12.56
C LEU A 44 -10.65 2.35 -13.68
N ARG A 45 -10.09 3.56 -13.53
CA ARG A 45 -9.28 4.19 -14.56
C ARG A 45 -8.02 3.38 -14.86
N THR A 46 -7.89 2.93 -16.09
CA THR A 46 -6.66 2.27 -16.59
C THR A 46 -5.52 3.28 -16.73
N PRO A 47 -4.24 2.85 -16.70
CA PRO A 47 -3.09 3.72 -16.90
C PRO A 47 -3.19 4.47 -18.24
N ARG A 48 -3.02 5.78 -18.19
CA ARG A 48 -2.93 6.71 -19.33
C ARG A 48 -2.53 8.09 -18.83
N PRO A 49 -1.93 8.94 -19.67
CA PRO A 49 -1.47 10.26 -19.23
C PRO A 49 -2.54 11.07 -18.49
N LEU A 50 -2.12 11.75 -17.44
CA LEU A 50 -2.97 12.62 -16.63
C LEU A 50 -2.79 14.08 -17.06
N SER A 51 -3.87 14.86 -17.09
CA SER A 51 -3.77 16.29 -17.31
C SER A 51 -3.20 16.99 -16.06
N GLU A 52 -2.47 18.09 -16.26
CA GLU A 52 -1.96 18.91 -15.16
C GLU A 52 -3.08 19.43 -14.26
N ASP A 53 -4.20 19.83 -14.85
CA ASP A 53 -5.39 20.28 -14.10
C ASP A 53 -5.96 19.18 -13.18
N PHE A 54 -6.01 17.92 -13.65
CA PHE A 54 -6.47 16.82 -12.82
C PHE A 54 -5.50 16.56 -11.68
N LEU A 55 -4.20 16.55 -11.98
CA LEU A 55 -3.16 16.34 -10.97
C LEU A 55 -3.20 17.40 -9.89
N ALA A 56 -3.30 18.67 -10.25
CA ALA A 56 -3.40 19.77 -9.28
C ALA A 56 -4.60 19.62 -8.33
N LEU A 57 -5.78 19.28 -8.87
CA LEU A 57 -6.99 19.05 -8.06
C LEU A 57 -6.86 17.82 -7.17
N GLN A 58 -6.28 16.73 -7.68
CA GLN A 58 -6.06 15.51 -6.93
C GLN A 58 -5.09 15.74 -5.77
N ASP A 59 -3.98 16.43 -6.03
CA ASP A 59 -2.95 16.67 -5.02
C ASP A 59 -3.47 17.61 -3.92
N GLU A 60 -4.28 18.63 -4.27
CA GLU A 60 -4.98 19.47 -3.30
C GLU A 60 -5.93 18.63 -2.41
N LEU A 61 -6.75 17.77 -3.03
CA LEU A 61 -7.73 16.95 -2.32
C LEU A 61 -7.03 15.94 -1.41
N LEU A 62 -6.10 15.15 -1.94
CA LEU A 62 -5.47 14.05 -1.19
C LEU A 62 -4.52 14.56 -0.10
N SER A 63 -3.83 15.69 -0.33
CA SER A 63 -2.99 16.32 0.71
C SER A 63 -3.83 16.80 1.87
N ALA A 64 -4.95 17.47 1.61
CA ALA A 64 -5.84 17.91 2.67
C ALA A 64 -6.52 16.74 3.40
N GLU A 65 -6.87 15.64 2.71
CA GLU A 65 -7.38 14.43 3.36
C GLU A 65 -6.31 13.75 4.22
N ARG A 66 -5.05 13.73 3.78
CA ARG A 66 -3.90 13.24 4.55
C ARG A 66 -3.72 14.04 5.84
N GLU A 67 -3.73 15.36 5.77
CA GLU A 67 -3.61 16.24 6.93
C GLU A 67 -4.77 16.04 7.91
N ALA A 68 -6.00 15.96 7.41
CA ALA A 68 -7.18 15.75 8.25
C ALA A 68 -7.18 14.40 8.98
N ARG A 69 -6.64 13.34 8.36
CA ARG A 69 -6.48 12.01 8.99
C ARG A 69 -5.33 11.96 10.00
N GLY A 70 -4.42 12.92 9.93
CA GLY A 70 -3.21 12.98 10.71
C GLY A 70 -2.12 12.03 10.20
N VAL A 71 -0.88 12.47 10.31
CA VAL A 71 0.32 11.73 9.91
C VAL A 71 0.98 11.15 11.16
N VAL A 72 1.52 9.94 11.05
CA VAL A 72 2.21 9.24 12.15
C VAL A 72 3.68 9.09 11.77
N ASP A 73 4.55 9.74 12.51
CA ASP A 73 6.00 9.57 12.36
C ASP A 73 6.43 8.20 12.89
N VAL A 74 6.96 7.36 12.01
CA VAL A 74 7.40 6.00 12.38
C VAL A 74 8.59 6.00 13.32
N MET A 75 9.41 7.06 13.31
CA MET A 75 10.57 7.17 14.22
C MET A 75 10.13 7.50 15.66
N ALA A 76 8.95 8.11 15.83
CA ALA A 76 8.39 8.42 17.14
C ALA A 76 7.60 7.25 17.77
N LEU A 77 7.35 6.16 17.03
CA LEU A 77 6.63 5.00 17.57
C LEU A 77 7.44 4.29 18.66
N PRO A 78 6.79 3.77 19.71
CA PRO A 78 7.46 2.98 20.73
C PRO A 78 8.07 1.71 20.13
N SER A 79 9.29 1.42 20.48
CA SER A 79 9.97 0.18 20.09
C SER A 79 9.46 -1.00 20.91
N VAL A 80 9.55 -2.20 20.34
CA VAL A 80 9.31 -3.44 21.08
C VAL A 80 10.48 -3.72 22.01
N ALA A 81 10.24 -4.45 23.11
CA ALA A 81 11.28 -4.71 24.11
C ALA A 81 12.47 -5.52 23.56
N SER A 82 12.23 -6.36 22.57
CA SER A 82 13.23 -7.27 22.01
C SER A 82 14.19 -6.64 20.99
N ASP A 83 13.82 -5.52 20.33
CA ASP A 83 14.71 -4.77 19.41
C ASP A 83 14.24 -3.31 19.28
N ALA A 84 15.16 -2.38 19.56
CA ALA A 84 14.90 -0.93 19.51
C ALA A 84 14.55 -0.41 18.11
N ARG A 85 14.86 -1.15 17.06
CA ARG A 85 14.55 -0.80 15.66
C ARG A 85 13.20 -1.29 15.20
N ILE A 86 12.53 -2.15 15.95
CA ILE A 86 11.23 -2.73 15.58
C ILE A 86 10.12 -2.02 16.36
N ALA A 87 9.04 -1.67 15.66
CA ALA A 87 7.81 -1.17 16.25
C ALA A 87 6.61 -1.97 15.72
N LEU A 88 5.58 -2.07 16.56
CA LEU A 88 4.26 -2.58 16.18
C LEU A 88 3.28 -1.42 16.22
N TRP A 89 2.55 -1.20 15.13
CA TRP A 89 1.54 -0.15 15.08
C TRP A 89 0.26 -0.66 14.43
N GLN A 90 -0.88 -0.35 15.08
CA GLN A 90 -2.20 -0.70 14.55
C GLN A 90 -2.88 0.53 13.96
N GLY A 91 -3.18 0.46 12.66
CA GLY A 91 -3.87 1.55 11.98
C GLY A 91 -3.74 1.48 10.46
N ASP A 92 -4.11 2.58 9.83
CA ASP A 92 -4.07 2.74 8.37
C ASP A 92 -2.65 3.08 7.90
N ILE A 93 -1.97 2.15 7.22
CA ILE A 93 -0.59 2.30 6.74
C ILE A 93 -0.39 3.56 5.89
N THR A 94 -1.44 4.06 5.23
CA THR A 94 -1.38 5.28 4.41
C THR A 94 -1.19 6.56 5.23
N ARG A 95 -1.15 6.46 6.56
CA ARG A 95 -0.85 7.57 7.49
C ARG A 95 0.60 7.58 7.96
N LEU A 96 1.39 6.54 7.66
CA LEU A 96 2.75 6.41 8.17
C LEU A 96 3.73 7.27 7.36
N ALA A 97 4.44 8.17 8.04
CA ALA A 97 5.59 8.89 7.51
C ALA A 97 6.84 8.02 7.71
N ALA A 98 7.11 7.17 6.73
CA ALA A 98 8.28 6.31 6.63
C ALA A 98 9.05 6.65 5.36
N ASP A 99 10.30 6.18 5.23
CA ASP A 99 10.97 6.25 3.94
C ASP A 99 10.26 5.35 2.92
N ALA A 100 9.77 4.18 3.34
CA ALA A 100 8.92 3.35 2.51
C ALA A 100 7.79 2.67 3.29
N ILE A 101 6.63 2.50 2.65
CA ILE A 101 5.60 1.53 3.05
C ILE A 101 5.56 0.39 2.05
N VAL A 102 5.22 -0.81 2.51
CA VAL A 102 5.12 -1.99 1.65
C VAL A 102 3.67 -2.20 1.23
N ASN A 103 3.47 -2.31 -0.08
CA ASN A 103 2.21 -2.69 -0.72
C ASN A 103 2.22 -4.19 -1.05
N ALA A 104 1.23 -4.93 -0.55
CA ALA A 104 0.96 -6.30 -0.99
C ALA A 104 0.12 -6.24 -2.27
N ALA A 105 0.82 -6.23 -3.40
CA ALA A 105 0.29 -6.04 -4.74
C ALA A 105 -0.12 -7.36 -5.41
N ASN A 106 -0.82 -7.24 -6.54
CA ASN A 106 -0.98 -8.33 -7.50
C ASN A 106 0.16 -8.31 -8.55
N ALA A 107 0.29 -9.36 -9.34
CA ALA A 107 1.38 -9.51 -10.30
C ALA A 107 1.40 -8.47 -11.44
N ALA A 108 0.31 -7.75 -11.67
CA ALA A 108 0.28 -6.65 -12.63
C ALA A 108 0.84 -5.34 -12.06
N LEU A 109 0.96 -5.21 -10.73
CA LEU A 109 1.34 -4.01 -9.97
C LEU A 109 0.45 -2.78 -10.21
N LEU A 110 -0.61 -2.86 -11.00
CA LEU A 110 -1.44 -1.73 -11.42
C LEU A 110 -2.49 -1.32 -10.36
N GLY A 111 -2.40 -1.86 -9.16
CA GLY A 111 -3.40 -1.66 -8.13
C GLY A 111 -4.65 -2.52 -8.32
N CYS A 112 -5.62 -2.34 -7.43
CA CYS A 112 -6.89 -3.04 -7.47
C CYS A 112 -7.93 -2.23 -8.24
N PHE A 113 -8.50 -2.80 -9.31
CA PHE A 113 -9.52 -2.16 -10.14
C PHE A 113 -10.95 -2.35 -9.62
N ILE A 114 -11.17 -3.08 -8.54
CA ILE A 114 -12.51 -3.24 -7.94
C ILE A 114 -12.89 -1.94 -7.24
N PRO A 115 -14.01 -1.29 -7.62
CA PRO A 115 -14.42 0.00 -7.06
C PRO A 115 -14.54 -0.03 -5.54
N CYS A 116 -13.86 0.87 -4.86
CA CYS A 116 -13.89 1.02 -3.40
C CYS A 116 -13.57 -0.26 -2.62
N HIS A 117 -12.80 -1.18 -3.19
CA HIS A 117 -12.38 -2.41 -2.51
C HIS A 117 -11.58 -2.10 -1.24
N ARG A 118 -11.69 -2.98 -0.25
CA ARG A 118 -11.07 -2.79 1.07
C ARG A 118 -9.71 -3.47 1.23
N CYS A 119 -9.07 -3.90 0.13
CA CYS A 119 -7.71 -4.43 0.20
C CYS A 119 -6.68 -3.32 0.37
N ILE A 120 -5.50 -3.70 0.85
CA ILE A 120 -4.39 -2.78 1.08
C ILE A 120 -3.93 -2.11 -0.20
N ASP A 121 -3.88 -2.84 -1.31
CA ASP A 121 -3.48 -2.35 -2.62
C ASP A 121 -4.41 -1.21 -3.11
N ASN A 122 -5.75 -1.38 -2.98
CA ASN A 122 -6.70 -0.31 -3.28
C ASN A 122 -6.54 0.89 -2.34
N ALA A 123 -6.28 0.67 -1.05
CA ALA A 123 -6.11 1.74 -0.07
C ALA A 123 -4.87 2.59 -0.39
N ILE A 124 -3.73 1.96 -0.65
CA ILE A 124 -2.47 2.64 -0.96
C ILE A 124 -2.58 3.41 -2.29
N HIS A 125 -3.06 2.78 -3.37
CA HIS A 125 -3.26 3.46 -4.65
C HIS A 125 -4.25 4.62 -4.57
N SER A 126 -5.33 4.47 -3.81
CA SER A 126 -6.33 5.55 -3.63
C SER A 126 -5.79 6.74 -2.82
N ALA A 127 -4.87 6.51 -1.88
CA ALA A 127 -4.26 7.56 -1.06
C ALA A 127 -3.06 8.23 -1.75
N ALA A 128 -2.29 7.47 -2.54
CA ALA A 128 -1.19 7.99 -3.34
C ALA A 128 -1.64 8.86 -4.52
N GLY A 129 -2.78 8.50 -5.13
CA GLY A 129 -3.27 9.11 -6.35
C GLY A 129 -2.95 8.31 -7.60
N LEU A 130 -3.47 8.75 -8.74
CA LEU A 130 -3.34 8.05 -10.02
C LEU A 130 -1.90 7.97 -10.54
N GLN A 131 -1.02 8.89 -10.13
CA GLN A 131 0.41 8.86 -10.49
C GLN A 131 1.08 7.54 -10.09
N LEU A 132 0.68 6.95 -8.95
CA LEU A 132 1.24 5.68 -8.51
C LEU A 132 0.96 4.56 -9.53
N ARG A 133 -0.26 4.51 -10.07
CA ARG A 133 -0.62 3.53 -11.12
C ARG A 133 0.14 3.76 -12.41
N GLU A 134 0.33 5.02 -12.80
CA GLU A 134 1.12 5.39 -13.99
C GLU A 134 2.58 4.95 -13.83
N ALA A 135 3.19 5.21 -12.67
CA ALA A 135 4.55 4.78 -12.38
C ALA A 135 4.69 3.24 -12.39
N CYS A 136 3.74 2.54 -11.78
CA CYS A 136 3.72 1.08 -11.85
C CYS A 136 3.57 0.58 -13.29
N ALA A 137 2.72 1.20 -14.11
CA ALA A 137 2.55 0.83 -15.50
C ALA A 137 3.85 1.00 -16.30
N ALA A 138 4.57 2.11 -16.10
CA ALA A 138 5.86 2.34 -16.74
C ALA A 138 6.91 1.30 -16.31
N LEU A 139 6.96 0.92 -15.02
CA LEU A 139 7.82 -0.16 -14.54
C LEU A 139 7.50 -1.49 -15.24
N MET A 140 6.21 -1.85 -15.30
CA MET A 140 5.78 -3.11 -15.90
C MET A 140 5.98 -3.16 -17.41
N GLU A 141 5.88 -2.02 -18.10
CA GLU A 141 6.20 -1.91 -19.52
C GLU A 141 7.68 -2.18 -19.80
N VAL A 142 8.57 -1.61 -18.99
CA VAL A 142 10.02 -1.83 -19.08
C VAL A 142 10.36 -3.30 -18.73
N GLN A 143 9.72 -3.86 -17.72
CA GLN A 143 9.93 -5.24 -17.29
C GLN A 143 9.44 -6.25 -18.32
N GLY A 144 8.32 -5.99 -19.00
CA GLY A 144 7.78 -6.81 -20.08
C GLY A 144 7.13 -8.13 -19.66
N HIS A 145 7.00 -8.41 -18.37
CA HIS A 145 6.35 -9.61 -17.82
C HIS A 145 5.72 -9.31 -16.45
N PRO A 146 4.73 -10.10 -15.99
CA PRO A 146 4.17 -9.96 -14.65
C PRO A 146 5.22 -10.04 -13.54
N GLU A 147 5.02 -9.30 -12.45
CA GLU A 147 5.91 -9.35 -11.28
C GLU A 147 5.87 -10.76 -10.64
N GLU A 148 7.03 -11.29 -10.33
CA GLU A 148 7.16 -12.62 -9.73
C GLU A 148 6.79 -12.59 -8.23
N THR A 149 6.27 -13.72 -7.73
CA THR A 149 6.00 -13.88 -6.30
C THR A 149 7.30 -13.90 -5.50
N GLY A 150 7.44 -12.98 -4.55
CA GLY A 150 8.60 -12.90 -3.66
C GLY A 150 9.64 -11.87 -4.07
N THR A 151 9.44 -11.15 -5.19
CA THR A 151 10.27 -10.02 -5.62
C THR A 151 9.72 -8.68 -5.12
N ALA A 152 10.42 -7.59 -5.36
CA ALA A 152 10.01 -6.25 -4.96
C ALA A 152 10.41 -5.18 -5.97
N GLN A 153 9.51 -4.23 -6.20
CA GLN A 153 9.70 -3.02 -7.00
C GLN A 153 9.46 -1.78 -6.14
N ILE A 154 10.00 -0.63 -6.53
CA ILE A 154 9.85 0.61 -5.77
C ILE A 154 9.36 1.75 -6.66
N THR A 155 8.46 2.57 -6.12
CA THR A 155 7.98 3.82 -6.73
C THR A 155 8.03 4.96 -5.71
N GLU A 156 7.81 6.19 -6.18
CA GLU A 156 7.52 7.33 -5.30
C GLU A 156 6.19 7.13 -4.57
N GLY A 157 6.03 7.80 -3.40
CA GLY A 157 4.82 7.74 -2.58
C GLY A 157 3.73 8.75 -2.97
N TYR A 158 4.06 9.74 -3.80
CA TYR A 158 3.17 10.82 -4.26
C TYR A 158 2.45 11.52 -3.10
N ASN A 159 1.11 11.41 -3.00
CA ASN A 159 0.33 12.07 -1.95
C ASN A 159 0.38 11.36 -0.59
N LEU A 160 1.07 10.22 -0.47
CA LEU A 160 1.29 9.56 0.81
C LEU A 160 2.27 10.36 1.71
N PRO A 161 2.20 10.21 3.04
CA PRO A 161 3.28 10.68 3.92
C PRO A 161 4.58 9.92 3.72
N ALA A 162 4.51 8.65 3.31
CA ALA A 162 5.67 7.83 2.97
C ALA A 162 6.32 8.33 1.68
N ARG A 163 7.65 8.38 1.65
CA ARG A 163 8.41 8.86 0.48
C ARG A 163 8.29 7.90 -0.69
N HIS A 164 8.28 6.59 -0.41
CA HIS A 164 8.24 5.53 -1.41
C HIS A 164 7.19 4.47 -1.07
N VAL A 165 6.77 3.74 -2.10
CA VAL A 165 6.00 2.50 -1.96
C VAL A 165 6.85 1.36 -2.52
N ILE A 166 7.12 0.34 -1.71
CA ILE A 166 7.73 -0.90 -2.17
C ILE A 166 6.61 -1.91 -2.43
N HIS A 167 6.48 -2.35 -3.66
CA HIS A 167 5.46 -3.30 -4.11
C HIS A 167 6.05 -4.70 -4.11
N THR A 168 5.36 -5.66 -3.49
CA THR A 168 5.74 -7.08 -3.53
C THR A 168 4.51 -7.95 -3.75
N VAL A 169 4.68 -9.04 -4.47
CA VAL A 169 3.61 -10.01 -4.75
C VAL A 169 3.78 -11.20 -3.81
N GLY A 170 2.89 -11.32 -2.86
CA GLY A 170 2.88 -12.45 -1.94
C GLY A 170 2.27 -13.72 -2.55
N PRO A 171 2.50 -14.90 -1.95
CA PRO A 171 1.90 -16.15 -2.40
C PRO A 171 0.41 -16.22 -2.14
N ILE A 172 -0.35 -16.82 -3.07
CA ILE A 172 -1.76 -17.16 -2.94
C ILE A 172 -1.86 -18.59 -2.39
N VAL A 173 -2.58 -18.77 -1.27
CA VAL A 173 -2.81 -20.07 -0.66
C VAL A 173 -4.25 -20.52 -0.94
N SER A 174 -4.41 -21.39 -1.92
CA SER A 174 -5.71 -21.96 -2.32
C SER A 174 -5.90 -23.42 -1.84
N GLY A 175 -5.42 -23.73 -0.64
CA GLY A 175 -5.48 -25.08 -0.07
C GLY A 175 -4.55 -25.21 1.14
N ALA A 176 -3.86 -26.35 1.28
CA ALA A 176 -2.90 -26.53 2.35
C ALA A 176 -1.69 -25.60 2.20
N LEU A 177 -1.24 -25.03 3.31
CA LEU A 177 -0.01 -24.25 3.34
C LEU A 177 1.21 -25.16 3.12
N THR A 178 2.02 -24.82 2.10
CA THR A 178 3.21 -25.58 1.71
C THR A 178 4.51 -24.84 2.06
N ASP A 179 5.65 -25.54 2.06
CA ASP A 179 6.97 -24.93 2.25
C ASP A 179 7.31 -23.94 1.13
N ARG A 180 6.82 -24.17 -0.09
CA ARG A 180 6.94 -23.20 -1.20
C ARG A 180 6.26 -21.88 -0.86
N HIS A 181 5.03 -21.89 -0.34
CA HIS A 181 4.34 -20.68 0.08
C HIS A 181 5.11 -19.96 1.20
N ARG A 182 5.66 -20.71 2.17
CA ARG A 182 6.48 -20.15 3.25
C ARG A 182 7.76 -19.49 2.72
N ALA A 183 8.46 -20.15 1.81
CA ALA A 183 9.66 -19.63 1.17
C ALA A 183 9.38 -18.38 0.33
N GLN A 184 8.27 -18.36 -0.41
CA GLN A 184 7.85 -17.21 -1.21
C GLN A 184 7.50 -16.00 -0.33
N LEU A 185 6.76 -16.20 0.77
CA LEU A 185 6.45 -15.11 1.70
C LEU A 185 7.73 -14.58 2.38
N ALA A 186 8.64 -15.45 2.79
CA ALA A 186 9.94 -15.06 3.33
C ALA A 186 10.74 -14.24 2.31
N SER A 187 10.69 -14.61 1.03
CA SER A 187 11.32 -13.84 -0.05
C SER A 187 10.75 -12.43 -0.18
N CYS A 188 9.42 -12.22 -0.02
CA CYS A 188 8.82 -10.88 -0.03
C CYS A 188 9.48 -9.95 1.00
N TYR A 189 9.62 -10.41 2.25
CA TYR A 189 10.25 -9.62 3.31
C TYR A 189 11.71 -9.32 3.01
N ARG A 190 12.49 -10.34 2.59
CA ARG A 190 13.91 -10.16 2.25
C ARG A 190 14.09 -9.19 1.08
N SER A 191 13.33 -9.35 0.01
CA SER A 191 13.42 -8.50 -1.18
C SER A 191 13.08 -7.05 -0.85
N CYS A 192 12.03 -6.81 -0.06
CA CYS A 192 11.66 -5.45 0.38
C CYS A 192 12.75 -4.81 1.25
N LEU A 193 13.30 -5.55 2.21
CA LEU A 193 14.37 -5.06 3.08
C LEU A 193 15.65 -4.79 2.31
N SER A 194 16.07 -5.71 1.43
CA SER A 194 17.25 -5.54 0.59
C SER A 194 17.12 -4.33 -0.32
N LEU A 195 15.97 -4.18 -0.98
CA LEU A 195 15.70 -3.04 -1.85
C LEU A 195 15.71 -1.72 -1.07
N ALA A 196 15.13 -1.69 0.13
CA ALA A 196 15.15 -0.51 0.99
C ALA A 196 16.60 -0.13 1.37
N ALA A 197 17.42 -1.09 1.80
CA ALA A 197 18.81 -0.88 2.16
C ALA A 197 19.65 -0.43 0.93
N GLU A 198 19.51 -1.05 -0.22
CA GLU A 198 20.17 -0.68 -1.48
C GLU A 198 19.84 0.75 -1.93
N ARG A 199 18.64 1.22 -1.61
CA ARG A 199 18.19 2.61 -1.90
C ARG A 199 18.53 3.60 -0.79
N GLY A 200 19.25 3.18 0.26
CA GLY A 200 19.64 4.02 1.40
C GLY A 200 18.46 4.49 2.24
N LEU A 201 17.33 3.74 2.23
CA LEU A 201 16.18 4.03 3.08
C LEU A 201 16.45 3.55 4.50
N ARG A 202 16.03 4.34 5.48
CA ARG A 202 16.30 4.08 6.91
C ARG A 202 15.10 3.52 7.65
N SER A 203 13.90 3.71 7.09
CA SER A 203 12.65 3.25 7.70
C SER A 203 11.73 2.56 6.69
N ILE A 204 11.12 1.44 7.11
CA ILE A 204 10.19 0.66 6.30
C ILE A 204 9.02 0.18 7.15
N ALA A 205 7.79 0.27 6.62
CA ALA A 205 6.60 -0.25 7.27
C ALA A 205 5.95 -1.35 6.43
N PHE A 206 5.77 -2.53 7.02
CA PHE A 206 5.16 -3.69 6.39
C PHE A 206 3.68 -3.82 6.75
N CYS A 207 2.82 -4.04 5.76
CA CYS A 207 1.49 -4.60 5.99
C CYS A 207 1.57 -6.12 6.20
N CYS A 208 0.45 -6.74 6.58
CA CYS A 208 0.33 -8.20 6.72
C CYS A 208 0.24 -8.87 5.35
N ILE A 209 1.38 -9.10 4.70
CA ILE A 209 1.48 -9.62 3.32
C ILE A 209 0.74 -10.96 3.20
N SER A 210 -0.06 -11.13 2.16
CA SER A 210 -0.85 -12.34 1.79
C SER A 210 -1.95 -12.76 2.77
N THR A 211 -2.17 -12.10 3.91
CA THR A 211 -3.14 -12.56 4.93
C THR A 211 -4.59 -12.13 4.67
N GLY A 212 -4.82 -11.29 3.66
CA GLY A 212 -6.13 -10.87 3.19
C GLY A 212 -6.64 -11.78 2.06
N GLU A 213 -6.76 -11.23 0.86
CA GLU A 213 -7.28 -11.87 -0.34
C GLU A 213 -6.48 -13.13 -0.79
N PHE A 214 -5.23 -13.26 -0.34
CA PHE A 214 -4.37 -14.39 -0.70
C PHE A 214 -4.38 -15.53 0.33
N HIS A 215 -5.19 -15.39 1.39
CA HIS A 215 -5.54 -16.44 2.35
C HIS A 215 -4.37 -17.13 3.07
N PHE A 216 -3.22 -16.51 3.17
CA PHE A 216 -2.11 -17.06 3.97
C PHE A 216 -2.49 -17.06 5.45
N PRO A 217 -2.31 -18.17 6.20
CA PRO A 217 -2.64 -18.23 7.63
C PRO A 217 -1.87 -17.19 8.44
N ARG A 218 -2.61 -16.32 9.16
CA ARG A 218 -2.07 -15.12 9.84
C ARG A 218 -0.91 -15.41 10.79
N ALA A 219 -1.05 -16.41 11.66
CA ALA A 219 -0.01 -16.76 12.62
C ALA A 219 1.28 -17.18 11.92
N ALA A 220 1.17 -18.07 10.92
CA ALA A 220 2.32 -18.52 10.15
C ALA A 220 2.96 -17.37 9.32
N ALA A 221 2.15 -16.43 8.82
CA ALA A 221 2.66 -15.26 8.11
C ALA A 221 3.44 -14.32 9.05
N ALA A 222 2.90 -14.07 10.24
CA ALA A 222 3.55 -13.22 11.25
C ALA A 222 4.87 -13.82 11.76
N GLU A 223 4.91 -15.15 12.01
CA GLU A 223 6.14 -15.86 12.37
C GLU A 223 7.24 -15.69 11.32
N ILE A 224 6.89 -15.83 10.03
CA ILE A 224 7.80 -15.61 8.92
C ILE A 224 8.27 -14.15 8.88
N ALA A 225 7.34 -13.20 8.97
CA ALA A 225 7.62 -11.77 8.94
C ALA A 225 8.63 -11.36 10.03
N VAL A 226 8.36 -11.76 11.29
CA VAL A 226 9.20 -11.42 12.43
C VAL A 226 10.59 -12.07 12.31
N ARG A 227 10.65 -13.33 11.89
CA ARG A 227 11.90 -14.04 11.67
C ARG A 227 12.75 -13.34 10.60
N GLU A 228 12.21 -13.11 9.41
CA GLU A 228 12.96 -12.52 8.29
C GLU A 228 13.44 -11.09 8.61
N VAL A 229 12.63 -10.29 9.29
CA VAL A 229 13.03 -8.95 9.74
C VAL A 229 14.17 -9.03 10.78
N ARG A 230 14.04 -9.87 11.82
CA ARG A 230 15.09 -10.04 12.82
C ARG A 230 16.39 -10.55 12.18
N ASP A 231 16.34 -11.57 11.34
CA ASP A 231 17.48 -12.12 10.65
C ASP A 231 18.17 -11.07 9.75
N PHE A 232 17.40 -10.22 9.07
CA PHE A 232 17.97 -9.13 8.28
C PHE A 232 18.69 -8.10 9.17
N LEU A 233 18.02 -7.65 10.22
CA LEU A 233 18.55 -6.64 11.14
C LEU A 233 19.81 -7.10 11.91
N THR A 234 20.08 -8.39 12.05
CA THR A 234 21.36 -8.87 12.62
C THR A 234 22.55 -8.61 11.72
N ARG A 235 22.35 -8.46 10.41
CA ARG A 235 23.39 -8.33 9.39
C ARG A 235 23.46 -6.94 8.77
N ASP A 236 22.36 -6.18 8.86
CA ASP A 236 22.24 -4.83 8.32
C ASP A 236 22.02 -3.81 9.42
N THR A 237 22.73 -2.70 9.32
CA THR A 237 22.65 -1.57 10.26
C THR A 237 22.12 -0.29 9.62
N SER A 238 21.84 -0.31 8.30
CA SER A 238 21.34 0.86 7.57
C SER A 238 19.87 1.12 7.84
N ILE A 239 19.08 0.05 8.08
CA ILE A 239 17.68 0.17 8.46
C ILE A 239 17.58 0.47 9.97
N GLU A 240 17.06 1.65 10.28
CA GLU A 240 16.94 2.16 11.66
C GLU A 240 15.56 1.91 12.27
N ARG A 241 14.53 1.72 11.41
CA ARG A 241 13.16 1.48 11.85
C ARG A 241 12.43 0.52 10.92
N VAL A 242 11.92 -0.57 11.49
CA VAL A 242 10.95 -1.46 10.83
C VAL A 242 9.64 -1.42 11.62
N VAL A 243 8.54 -1.12 10.94
CA VAL A 243 7.20 -1.11 11.55
C VAL A 243 6.40 -2.29 11.02
N PHE A 244 5.93 -3.16 11.90
CA PHE A 244 4.85 -4.08 11.58
C PHE A 244 3.53 -3.33 11.72
N ASN A 245 2.94 -2.97 10.58
CA ASN A 245 1.63 -2.36 10.55
C ASN A 245 0.55 -3.44 10.48
N VAL A 246 -0.32 -3.46 11.48
CA VAL A 246 -1.49 -4.33 11.56
C VAL A 246 -2.76 -3.50 11.50
N PHE A 247 -3.84 -4.08 11.01
CA PHE A 247 -5.13 -3.38 10.92
C PHE A 247 -6.18 -4.01 11.86
N LYS A 248 -6.20 -5.33 11.99
CA LYS A 248 -7.15 -6.07 12.80
C LYS A 248 -6.58 -6.42 14.17
N ASP A 249 -7.43 -6.50 15.20
CA ASP A 249 -7.03 -6.90 16.55
C ASP A 249 -6.43 -8.31 16.59
N GLU A 250 -6.93 -9.22 15.75
CA GLU A 250 -6.37 -10.57 15.61
C GLU A 250 -4.89 -10.53 15.20
N ASP A 251 -4.54 -9.73 14.19
CA ASP A 251 -3.16 -9.58 13.74
C ASP A 251 -2.30 -8.95 14.84
N ARG A 252 -2.81 -7.89 15.49
CA ARG A 252 -2.15 -7.25 16.62
C ARG A 252 -1.79 -8.25 17.72
N ASN A 253 -2.74 -9.03 18.16
CA ASN A 253 -2.54 -10.03 19.22
C ASN A 253 -1.48 -11.08 18.85
N ILE A 254 -1.37 -11.46 17.57
CA ILE A 254 -0.37 -12.39 17.07
C ILE A 254 1.02 -11.74 17.15
N TYR A 255 1.17 -10.52 16.61
CA TYR A 255 2.45 -9.82 16.61
C TYR A 255 2.92 -9.44 18.00
N GLU A 256 2.03 -9.01 18.92
CA GLU A 256 2.38 -8.73 20.32
C GLU A 256 3.06 -9.92 20.99
N ARG A 257 2.53 -11.14 20.79
CA ARG A 257 3.13 -12.37 21.34
C ARG A 257 4.48 -12.75 20.72
N LEU A 258 4.68 -12.45 19.45
CA LEU A 258 5.94 -12.77 18.75
C LEU A 258 7.05 -11.75 19.02
N LEU A 259 6.67 -10.54 19.42
CA LEU A 259 7.57 -9.41 19.65
C LEU A 259 7.85 -9.12 21.13
N SER A 260 7.12 -9.83 22.03
CA SER A 260 7.35 -9.78 23.49
C SER A 260 8.71 -10.35 23.88
#